data_00bcde3ed57dee61701b4d899c2e1f6a
#
_entry.id   00bcde3ed57dee61701b4d899c2e1f6a
#
_cell.length_a   1.000
_cell.length_b   1.000
_cell.length_c   1.000
_cell.angle_alpha   90.00
_cell.angle_beta   90.00
_cell.angle_gamma   90.00
#
_symmetry.space_group_name_H-M   'P 1'
#
loop_
_entity.id
_entity.type
_entity.pdbx_description
1 polymer ?
#
loop_
_entity_poly.entity_id
_entity_poly.type
_entity_poly.pdbx_seq_one_letter_code
_entity_poly.pdbx_strand_id
1 'polypeptide(L)'
;QDGELQLNPQRLVASVGWEVVLRAGLCDDDGFLIKRQLIEWSLSQESVGTIVEVDNTSRPFLRRLFHVQSEKKSTNFAVGRTSTRPQVLARGTVDTSDDIWLLEGQTWMSVSSESQGVTPITAMAPAFPGWQQPPATSTIHWVDGQWTFPPPAISGATSGQAITTRLL
;
A
#
# COMPACT_ATOMS: atom_id res chain seq x y z
N GLN A 1 -2.22 8.99 26.39
CA GLN A 1 -2.59 7.93 25.43
C GLN A 1 -1.46 7.85 24.41
N ASP A 2 -0.65 6.80 24.50
CA ASP A 2 0.45 6.56 23.58
C ASP A 2 -0.10 5.69 22.43
N GLY A 3 -0.55 6.32 21.36
CA GLY A 3 -1.08 5.59 20.21
C GLY A 3 0.03 4.85 19.44
N GLU A 4 -0.15 3.58 19.08
CA GLU A 4 0.76 2.82 18.22
C GLU A 4 0.31 2.86 16.77
N LEU A 5 1.18 3.29 15.87
CA LEU A 5 0.89 3.31 14.44
C LEU A 5 1.32 1.99 13.78
N GLN A 6 0.35 1.27 13.26
CA GLN A 6 0.55 0.05 12.48
C GLN A 6 0.60 0.38 11.00
N LEU A 7 1.59 -0.16 10.28
CA LEU A 7 1.76 -0.02 8.84
C LEU A 7 1.99 -1.40 8.21
N ASN A 8 1.17 -1.75 7.24
CA ASN A 8 1.22 -3.04 6.55
C ASN A 8 1.09 -2.89 5.01
N PRO A 9 1.84 -3.68 4.24
CA PRO A 9 2.93 -4.54 4.64
C PRO A 9 4.19 -3.73 5.05
N GLN A 10 5.04 -4.29 5.91
CA GLN A 10 6.31 -3.65 6.29
C GLN A 10 7.41 -3.85 5.24
N ARG A 11 7.36 -4.94 4.52
CA ARG A 11 8.25 -5.26 3.39
C ARG A 11 7.46 -5.96 2.29
N LEU A 12 7.76 -5.59 1.05
CA LEU A 12 7.15 -6.20 -0.12
C LEU A 12 8.12 -6.17 -1.29
N VAL A 13 8.04 -7.20 -2.13
CA VAL A 13 8.63 -7.23 -3.47
C VAL A 13 7.48 -7.13 -4.47
N ALA A 14 7.56 -6.20 -5.41
CA ALA A 14 6.55 -5.99 -6.42
C ALA A 14 7.19 -5.83 -7.81
N SER A 15 6.46 -6.19 -8.84
CA SER A 15 6.91 -5.97 -10.23
C SER A 15 6.77 -4.50 -10.60
N VAL A 16 7.72 -4.01 -11.37
CA VAL A 16 7.63 -2.69 -12.01
C VAL A 16 6.32 -2.57 -12.78
N GLY A 17 5.68 -1.41 -12.69
CA GLY A 17 4.37 -1.13 -13.29
C GLY A 17 3.17 -1.63 -12.50
N TRP A 18 3.37 -2.39 -11.43
CA TRP A 18 2.27 -2.78 -10.55
C TRP A 18 1.95 -1.70 -9.54
N GLU A 19 0.72 -1.74 -9.05
CA GLU A 19 0.27 -0.87 -7.97
C GLU A 19 0.18 -1.67 -6.66
N VAL A 20 0.83 -1.15 -5.63
CA VAL A 20 0.89 -1.75 -4.30
C VAL A 20 0.08 -0.90 -3.34
N VAL A 21 -0.78 -1.53 -2.57
CA VAL A 21 -1.59 -0.87 -1.53
C VAL A 21 -0.96 -1.12 -0.16
N LEU A 22 -0.73 -0.01 0.57
CA LEU A 22 -0.33 -0.02 1.97
C LEU A 22 -1.51 0.42 2.82
N ARG A 23 -1.60 -0.14 4.02
CA ARG A 23 -2.64 0.18 5.00
C ARG A 23 -1.98 0.66 6.28
N ALA A 24 -2.52 1.69 6.89
CA ALA A 24 -2.11 2.13 8.22
C ALA A 24 -3.31 2.37 9.11
N GLY A 25 -3.09 2.20 10.41
CA GLY A 25 -4.06 2.48 11.44
C GLY A 25 -3.36 2.82 12.75
N LEU A 26 -3.94 3.72 13.50
CA LEU A 26 -3.47 4.11 14.82
C LEU A 26 -4.26 3.34 15.87
N CYS A 27 -3.58 2.60 16.74
CA CYS A 27 -4.19 1.90 17.86
C CYS A 27 -4.09 2.73 19.13
N ASP A 28 -5.08 2.61 20.00
CA ASP A 28 -5.01 3.11 21.38
C ASP A 28 -4.23 2.15 22.30
N ASP A 29 -4.14 2.49 23.58
CA ASP A 29 -3.42 1.70 24.59
C ASP A 29 -4.02 0.29 24.79
N ASP A 30 -5.29 0.09 24.43
CA ASP A 30 -5.98 -1.20 24.50
C ASP A 30 -5.85 -2.00 23.18
N GLY A 31 -5.18 -1.45 22.16
CA GLY A 31 -4.95 -2.06 20.86
C GLY A 31 -6.11 -1.90 19.86
N PHE A 32 -7.11 -1.05 20.15
CA PHE A 32 -8.20 -0.79 19.22
C PHE A 32 -7.85 0.31 18.22
N LEU A 33 -8.24 0.11 16.95
CA LEU A 33 -8.04 1.08 15.89
C LEU A 33 -8.88 2.35 16.11
N ILE A 34 -8.21 3.50 16.07
CA ILE A 34 -8.81 4.81 16.28
C ILE A 34 -9.31 5.36 14.94
N LYS A 35 -10.57 5.79 14.92
CA LYS A 35 -11.23 6.34 13.73
C LYS A 35 -10.95 7.84 13.57
N ARG A 36 -11.08 8.34 12.34
CA ARG A 36 -10.99 9.76 11.98
C ARG A 36 -9.66 10.42 12.29
N GLN A 37 -8.59 9.65 12.45
CA GLN A 37 -7.23 10.18 12.62
C GLN A 37 -6.59 10.49 11.28
N LEU A 38 -5.76 11.52 11.26
CA LEU A 38 -4.97 11.86 10.09
C LEU A 38 -3.64 11.11 10.15
N ILE A 39 -3.32 10.43 9.06
CA ILE A 39 -2.05 9.74 8.86
C ILE A 39 -1.34 10.44 7.70
N GLU A 40 -0.14 10.93 7.96
CA GLU A 40 0.74 11.49 6.95
C GLU A 40 1.62 10.40 6.36
N TRP A 41 1.65 10.33 5.04
CA TRP A 41 2.44 9.40 4.26
C TRP A 41 3.53 10.15 3.53
N SER A 42 4.76 9.67 3.61
CA SER A 42 5.87 10.25 2.86
C SER A 42 6.74 9.15 2.26
N LEU A 43 7.17 9.39 1.02
CA LEU A 43 8.19 8.60 0.36
C LEU A 43 9.53 9.35 0.48
N SER A 44 10.62 8.59 0.64
CA SER A 44 11.97 9.15 0.58
C SER A 44 12.21 9.89 -0.76
N GLN A 45 13.04 10.92 -0.76
CA GLN A 45 13.41 11.65 -1.98
C GLN A 45 14.15 10.77 -3.00
N GLU A 46 14.82 9.73 -2.53
CA GLU A 46 15.54 8.76 -3.37
C GLU A 46 14.63 7.61 -3.86
N SER A 47 13.35 7.66 -3.53
CA SER A 47 12.37 6.66 -3.92
C SER A 47 12.18 6.62 -5.44
N VAL A 48 12.17 5.42 -6.01
CA VAL A 48 11.80 5.21 -7.42
C VAL A 48 10.28 5.15 -7.61
N GLY A 49 9.52 4.94 -6.54
CA GLY A 49 8.06 4.90 -6.58
C GLY A 49 7.41 6.26 -6.40
N THR A 50 6.16 6.33 -6.82
CA THR A 50 5.30 7.51 -6.67
C THR A 50 3.95 7.11 -6.06
N ILE A 51 3.36 8.00 -5.26
CA ILE A 51 2.01 7.81 -4.74
C ILE A 51 1.01 7.94 -5.90
N VAL A 52 0.15 6.94 -6.06
CA VAL A 52 -0.92 6.94 -7.07
C VAL A 52 -2.20 7.50 -6.44
N GLU A 53 -2.69 6.87 -5.39
CA GLU A 53 -3.92 7.24 -4.70
C GLU A 53 -3.75 7.21 -3.19
N VAL A 54 -4.59 7.94 -2.48
CA VAL A 54 -4.75 7.88 -1.04
C VAL A 54 -6.23 7.94 -0.69
N ASP A 55 -6.69 7.00 0.10
CA ASP A 55 -8.00 6.93 0.76
C ASP A 55 -9.12 7.61 -0.06
N ASN A 56 -9.37 7.07 -1.24
CA ASN A 56 -10.33 7.65 -2.18
C ASN A 56 -11.76 7.39 -1.68
N THR A 57 -12.23 8.22 -0.79
CA THR A 57 -13.65 8.27 -0.45
C THR A 57 -14.40 8.89 -1.63
N SER A 58 -14.79 8.04 -2.56
CA SER A 58 -15.52 8.36 -3.79
C SER A 58 -16.89 8.98 -3.51
N ARG A 59 -16.90 10.26 -3.12
CA ARG A 59 -18.09 11.12 -3.19
C ARG A 59 -17.67 12.54 -3.55
N PRO A 60 -17.61 12.89 -4.83
CA PRO A 60 -17.13 14.21 -5.29
C PRO A 60 -18.01 15.37 -4.84
N PHE A 61 -19.27 15.14 -4.51
CA PHE A 61 -20.23 16.21 -4.22
C PHE A 61 -20.12 16.78 -2.78
N LEU A 62 -19.79 15.97 -1.79
CA LEU A 62 -19.67 16.42 -0.39
C LEU A 62 -18.26 16.95 -0.04
N ARG A 63 -17.33 16.84 -0.95
CA ARG A 63 -15.91 17.21 -0.76
C ARG A 63 -15.70 18.70 -0.45
N ARG A 64 -16.64 19.55 -0.84
CA ARG A 64 -16.55 21.01 -0.71
C ARG A 64 -16.97 21.59 0.65
N LEU A 65 -17.66 20.82 1.47
CA LEU A 65 -18.29 21.34 2.70
C LEU A 65 -17.51 21.03 3.99
N PHE A 66 -16.57 20.09 3.99
CA PHE A 66 -15.84 19.70 5.19
C PHE A 66 -14.33 19.71 4.93
N HIS A 67 -13.63 20.60 5.63
CA HIS A 67 -12.21 20.93 5.45
C HIS A 67 -11.19 19.85 5.89
N VAL A 68 -11.60 18.61 6.14
CA VAL A 68 -10.71 17.56 6.62
C VAL A 68 -10.85 16.32 5.73
N GLN A 69 -10.03 16.23 4.72
CA GLN A 69 -10.07 15.15 3.71
C GLN A 69 -8.71 14.51 3.52
N SER A 70 -8.76 13.21 3.21
CA SER A 70 -7.63 12.53 2.60
C SER A 70 -7.25 13.21 1.29
N GLU A 71 -5.98 13.50 1.11
CA GLU A 71 -5.49 14.25 -0.04
C GLU A 71 -4.08 13.81 -0.44
N LYS A 72 -3.92 13.49 -1.72
CA LYS A 72 -2.60 13.38 -2.32
C LYS A 72 -2.09 14.80 -2.61
N LYS A 73 -1.06 15.23 -1.87
CA LYS A 73 -0.50 16.57 -1.99
C LYS A 73 0.63 16.64 -3.02
N SER A 74 1.34 15.53 -3.22
CA SER A 74 2.41 15.40 -4.22
C SER A 74 2.62 13.94 -4.60
N THR A 75 3.59 13.66 -5.46
CA THR A 75 3.97 12.28 -5.83
C THR A 75 4.66 11.52 -4.69
N ASN A 76 5.14 12.23 -3.67
CA ASN A 76 5.87 11.68 -2.55
C ASN A 76 5.28 12.02 -1.17
N PHE A 77 4.16 12.73 -1.11
CA PHE A 77 3.49 13.07 0.14
C PHE A 77 1.98 13.05 -0.01
N ALA A 78 1.31 12.44 0.96
CA ALA A 78 -0.14 12.38 1.04
C ALA A 78 -0.62 12.37 2.49
N VAL A 79 -1.89 12.70 2.69
CA VAL A 79 -2.56 12.61 3.98
C VAL A 79 -3.80 11.74 3.82
N GLY A 80 -3.86 10.64 4.57
CA GLY A 80 -5.00 9.77 4.66
C GLY A 80 -5.78 10.00 5.96
N ARG A 81 -7.04 9.62 5.97
CA ARG A 81 -7.87 9.66 7.17
C ARG A 81 -8.40 8.28 7.51
N THR A 82 -8.21 7.83 8.75
CA THR A 82 -8.72 6.53 9.18
C THR A 82 -10.24 6.48 9.10
N SER A 83 -10.73 5.41 8.50
CA SER A 83 -12.14 5.25 8.13
C SER A 83 -13.04 5.02 9.37
N THR A 84 -14.33 5.31 9.21
CA THR A 84 -15.35 5.02 10.22
C THR A 84 -16.13 3.75 9.94
N ARG A 85 -15.79 3.07 8.84
CA ARG A 85 -16.47 1.84 8.37
C ARG A 85 -15.45 0.93 7.70
N PRO A 86 -15.65 -0.39 7.75
CA PRO A 86 -14.87 -1.29 6.92
C PRO A 86 -15.09 -0.97 5.43
N GLN A 87 -14.08 -1.17 4.62
CA GLN A 87 -14.10 -0.91 3.18
C GLN A 87 -13.47 -2.07 2.44
N VAL A 88 -13.85 -2.26 1.19
CA VAL A 88 -13.24 -3.22 0.29
C VAL A 88 -12.72 -2.45 -0.93
N LEU A 89 -11.43 -2.58 -1.19
CA LEU A 89 -10.81 -2.08 -2.41
C LEU A 89 -10.85 -3.21 -3.44
N ALA A 90 -11.85 -3.13 -4.32
CA ALA A 90 -11.98 -4.08 -5.41
C ALA A 90 -10.88 -3.83 -6.45
N ARG A 91 -10.15 -4.87 -6.83
CA ARG A 91 -9.11 -4.79 -7.86
C ARG A 91 -9.65 -4.78 -9.29
N GLY A 92 -10.98 -4.88 -9.45
CA GLY A 92 -11.63 -4.89 -10.75
C GLY A 92 -11.53 -6.23 -11.50
N THR A 93 -11.07 -7.27 -10.83
CA THR A 93 -11.07 -8.65 -11.34
C THR A 93 -12.39 -9.35 -11.00
N VAL A 94 -12.67 -10.47 -11.67
CA VAL A 94 -13.82 -11.33 -11.36
C VAL A 94 -13.57 -12.11 -10.05
N ASP A 95 -12.31 -12.33 -9.72
CA ASP A 95 -11.89 -13.00 -8.50
C ASP A 95 -11.82 -11.99 -7.34
N THR A 96 -12.73 -12.12 -6.40
CA THR A 96 -12.77 -11.26 -5.20
C THR A 96 -11.78 -11.68 -4.11
N SER A 97 -11.03 -12.74 -4.32
CA SER A 97 -10.00 -13.20 -3.36
C SER A 97 -8.79 -12.29 -3.31
N ASP A 98 -8.56 -11.47 -4.35
CA ASP A 98 -7.49 -10.48 -4.43
C ASP A 98 -7.93 -9.08 -3.93
N ASP A 99 -9.20 -8.90 -3.55
CA ASP A 99 -9.71 -7.67 -2.97
C ASP A 99 -9.06 -7.38 -1.61
N ILE A 100 -8.75 -6.10 -1.39
CA ILE A 100 -8.12 -5.66 -0.15
C ILE A 100 -9.16 -5.20 0.84
N TRP A 101 -9.25 -5.89 1.97
CA TRP A 101 -10.15 -5.54 3.07
C TRP A 101 -9.48 -4.54 4.01
N LEU A 102 -10.16 -3.43 4.25
CA LEU A 102 -9.78 -2.41 5.22
C LEU A 102 -10.74 -2.48 6.40
N LEU A 103 -10.16 -2.51 7.58
CA LEU A 103 -10.93 -2.42 8.82
C LEU A 103 -11.35 -0.96 9.07
N GLU A 104 -12.40 -0.77 9.86
CA GLU A 104 -12.65 0.56 10.41
C GLU A 104 -11.45 1.01 11.26
N GLY A 105 -11.11 2.30 11.20
CA GLY A 105 -9.89 2.82 11.82
C GLY A 105 -8.63 2.66 10.99
N GLN A 106 -8.70 2.12 9.76
CA GLN A 106 -7.60 2.09 8.82
C GLN A 106 -7.75 3.14 7.72
N THR A 107 -6.63 3.60 7.19
CA THR A 107 -6.48 4.35 5.94
C THR A 107 -5.54 3.59 5.02
N TRP A 108 -5.52 3.94 3.75
CA TRP A 108 -4.68 3.29 2.75
C TRP A 108 -4.06 4.29 1.78
N MET A 109 -2.99 3.86 1.16
CA MET A 109 -2.30 4.58 0.11
C MET A 109 -1.78 3.56 -0.91
N SER A 110 -1.81 3.90 -2.19
CA SER A 110 -1.20 3.08 -3.23
C SER A 110 0.03 3.75 -3.83
N VAL A 111 0.99 2.91 -4.19
CA VAL A 111 2.28 3.31 -4.77
C VAL A 111 2.56 2.47 -5.99
N SER A 112 3.12 3.07 -7.02
CA SER A 112 3.62 2.38 -8.22
C SER A 112 5.01 2.89 -8.58
N SER A 113 5.77 2.09 -9.33
CA SER A 113 7.07 2.49 -9.87
C SER A 113 7.21 2.01 -11.31
N GLU A 114 7.76 2.87 -12.16
CA GLU A 114 8.14 2.55 -13.54
C GLU A 114 9.58 2.03 -13.66
N SER A 115 10.31 1.98 -12.56
CA SER A 115 11.73 1.61 -12.51
C SER A 115 12.03 0.61 -11.40
N GLN A 116 13.03 -0.21 -11.61
CA GLN A 116 13.59 -1.04 -10.54
C GLN A 116 14.23 -0.17 -9.46
N GLY A 117 14.17 -0.65 -8.23
CA GLY A 117 14.77 0.05 -7.10
C GLY A 117 13.99 -0.14 -5.81
N VAL A 118 14.16 0.81 -4.91
CA VAL A 118 13.57 0.73 -3.57
C VAL A 118 12.72 1.97 -3.31
N THR A 119 11.59 1.77 -2.68
CA THR A 119 10.71 2.83 -2.19
C THR A 119 10.55 2.69 -0.68
N PRO A 120 11.34 3.44 0.11
CA PRO A 120 11.10 3.59 1.54
C PRO A 120 9.88 4.50 1.77
N ILE A 121 9.01 4.06 2.65
CA ILE A 121 7.75 4.74 2.97
C ILE A 121 7.70 4.95 4.47
N THR A 122 7.23 6.12 4.86
CA THR A 122 7.05 6.50 6.26
C THR A 122 5.61 6.93 6.48
N ALA A 123 5.01 6.47 7.58
CA ALA A 123 3.71 6.92 8.05
C ALA A 123 3.82 7.53 9.45
N MET A 124 3.13 8.63 9.69
CA MET A 124 3.10 9.36 10.96
C MET A 124 1.70 9.85 11.27
N ALA A 125 1.43 10.10 12.55
CA ALA A 125 0.16 10.70 13.00
C ALA A 125 0.40 11.98 13.83
N PRO A 126 1.06 13.02 13.29
CA PRO A 126 1.48 14.19 14.09
C PRO A 126 0.30 15.00 14.62
N ALA A 127 -0.88 14.89 14.02
CA ALA A 127 -2.09 15.55 14.50
C ALA A 127 -2.76 14.82 15.69
N PHE A 128 -2.29 13.62 16.04
CA PHE A 128 -2.80 12.90 17.20
C PHE A 128 -2.25 13.52 18.50
N PRO A 129 -3.12 13.88 19.45
CA PRO A 129 -2.68 14.48 20.71
C PRO A 129 -1.72 13.55 21.47
N GLY A 130 -0.54 14.06 21.81
CA GLY A 130 0.48 13.29 22.52
C GLY A 130 1.29 12.32 21.65
N TRP A 131 1.24 12.47 20.32
CA TRP A 131 2.07 11.67 19.42
C TRP A 131 3.57 11.88 19.73
N GLN A 132 4.23 10.84 20.20
CA GLN A 132 5.68 10.81 20.48
C GLN A 132 6.36 9.56 19.90
N GLN A 133 5.61 8.73 19.20
CA GLN A 133 6.11 7.49 18.64
C GLN A 133 7.00 7.74 17.41
N PRO A 134 8.00 6.88 17.17
CA PRO A 134 8.74 6.93 15.92
C PRO A 134 7.81 6.65 14.74
N PRO A 135 8.13 7.19 13.56
CA PRO A 135 7.39 6.89 12.35
C PRO A 135 7.33 5.38 12.07
N ALA A 136 6.18 4.89 11.64
CA ALA A 136 6.09 3.54 11.10
C ALA A 136 6.68 3.52 9.68
N THR A 137 7.43 2.48 9.34
CA THR A 137 8.14 2.38 8.07
C THR A 137 7.75 1.13 7.29
N SER A 138 7.76 1.27 5.97
CA SER A 138 7.60 0.18 5.03
C SER A 138 8.62 0.32 3.90
N THR A 139 8.96 -0.78 3.24
CA THR A 139 9.89 -0.78 2.11
C THR A 139 9.34 -1.66 1.00
N ILE A 140 9.22 -1.09 -0.20
CA ILE A 140 8.88 -1.82 -1.41
C ILE A 140 10.13 -1.97 -2.27
N HIS A 141 10.44 -3.21 -2.65
CA HIS A 141 11.49 -3.53 -3.61
C HIS A 141 10.83 -3.78 -4.98
N TRP A 142 11.10 -2.92 -5.93
CA TRP A 142 10.60 -3.04 -7.29
C TRP A 142 11.57 -3.83 -8.14
N VAL A 143 11.06 -4.88 -8.77
CA VAL A 143 11.85 -5.77 -9.62
C VAL A 143 11.23 -5.83 -11.03
N ASP A 144 12.06 -5.80 -12.04
CA ASP A 144 11.66 -6.06 -13.41
C ASP A 144 11.78 -7.57 -13.66
N GLY A 145 10.71 -8.28 -13.39
CA GLY A 145 10.62 -9.72 -13.57
C GLY A 145 10.35 -10.07 -15.01
N GLN A 146 11.38 -10.32 -15.80
CA GLN A 146 11.19 -10.96 -17.10
C GLN A 146 11.12 -12.48 -16.90
N TRP A 147 9.95 -13.04 -17.20
CA TRP A 147 9.75 -14.48 -17.20
C TRP A 147 10.12 -15.04 -18.58
N THR A 148 11.24 -15.75 -18.66
CA THR A 148 11.57 -16.50 -19.88
C THR A 148 11.09 -17.93 -19.72
N PHE A 149 10.05 -18.28 -20.46
CA PHE A 149 9.61 -19.67 -20.55
C PHE A 149 10.56 -20.44 -21.46
N PRO A 150 10.99 -21.64 -21.06
CA PRO A 150 11.73 -22.50 -21.97
C PRO A 150 10.84 -22.83 -23.20
N PRO A 151 11.43 -22.99 -24.37
CA PRO A 151 10.66 -23.38 -25.57
C PRO A 151 9.87 -24.67 -25.28
N PRO A 152 8.68 -24.83 -25.85
CA PRO A 152 7.89 -26.03 -25.64
C PRO A 152 8.70 -27.26 -26.07
N ALA A 153 8.98 -28.11 -25.11
CA ALA A 153 9.69 -29.37 -25.39
C ALA A 153 8.66 -30.43 -25.85
N ILE A 154 8.82 -30.89 -27.04
CA ILE A 154 8.07 -32.07 -27.53
C ILE A 154 8.75 -33.28 -26.93
N SER A 155 8.24 -33.78 -25.80
CA SER A 155 8.70 -35.04 -25.24
C SER A 155 7.97 -36.21 -25.89
N GLY A 156 8.69 -37.13 -26.45
CA GLY A 156 8.15 -38.47 -26.70
C GLY A 156 7.70 -39.10 -25.38
N ALA A 157 6.60 -39.85 -25.41
CA ALA A 157 5.74 -40.23 -24.28
C ALA A 157 6.34 -41.07 -23.13
N THR A 158 7.64 -41.04 -22.86
CA THR A 158 8.28 -41.94 -21.89
C THR A 158 9.29 -41.34 -20.91
N SER A 159 9.53 -40.03 -20.93
CA SER A 159 10.44 -39.42 -19.93
C SER A 159 9.86 -38.14 -19.36
N GLY A 160 9.70 -38.10 -18.04
CA GLY A 160 9.36 -36.87 -17.32
C GLY A 160 10.44 -35.83 -17.54
N GLN A 161 10.06 -34.64 -17.98
CA GLN A 161 10.95 -33.51 -18.21
C GLN A 161 10.78 -32.47 -17.10
N ALA A 162 11.89 -32.13 -16.45
CA ALA A 162 11.89 -31.05 -15.48
C ALA A 162 11.98 -29.70 -16.20
N ILE A 163 11.02 -28.83 -15.98
CA ILE A 163 11.02 -27.46 -16.49
C ILE A 163 11.59 -26.55 -15.39
N THR A 164 12.71 -25.90 -15.66
CA THR A 164 13.31 -24.92 -14.74
C THR A 164 13.04 -23.52 -15.25
N THR A 165 12.34 -22.72 -14.48
CA THR A 165 12.10 -21.31 -14.76
C THR A 165 13.09 -20.47 -13.97
N ARG A 166 13.78 -19.56 -14.63
CA ARG A 166 14.66 -18.58 -13.97
C ARG A 166 14.02 -17.23 -14.02
N LEU A 167 14.06 -16.53 -12.87
CA LEU A 167 13.78 -15.10 -12.79
C LEU A 167 15.08 -14.37 -13.12
N LEU A 168 15.04 -13.50 -14.09
CA LEU A 168 16.17 -12.61 -14.46
C LEU A 168 15.97 -11.25 -13.85
#